data_90a8833b4eed0675a6b5a0e0789589f0
#
_entry.id   90a8833b4eed0675a6b5a0e0789589f0
#
_cell.length_a   1.000
_cell.length_b   1.000
_cell.length_c   1.000
_cell.angle_alpha   90.00
_cell.angle_beta   90.00
_cell.angle_gamma   90.00
#
_symmetry.space_group_name_H-M   'P 1'
#
loop_
_entity.id
_entity.type
_entity.pdbx_description
1 polymer ?
#
loop_
_entity_poly.entity_id
_entity_poly.type
_entity_poly.pdbx_seq_one_letter_code
_entity_poly.pdbx_strand_id
1 'polypeptide(L)'
;MQIDILGGMGMETKEKAVQAQTGAAKGKKSRKKGWAVVIGVLLAVIVVAIAFIELSTLPRKDTADDVIYIGGMVSSDTVEYADGSGKGLLRNPVVKIMQMVWRYCDGGDKAKHAAQNPPTVTEVNDLAYIEDGNLYHTLDVLYPADTQPGAKLPAIIDIHGGGWMYAEKGLNHHYCAALADRGYVVFNINYRLVPDVTVNQQLQDVARALRWIRDHGSQYPCDMRNIMLTGDSAGGQLAAYSAVLMQSAQLRKTFDTVDPQMELTALLLTSPVAFMRDGGLFSLYTKPMWGTDYKDKATYPYMDFDQIIDYARALPPTYLITSSGDTLANKQTHRLYEVLQAHGVQAEIKDYAKAEYNQSLPHVFSVLQPFEPAGTAAIDKALAFYQQAMTAKAAQ
;
A
#
# COMPACT_ATOMS: atom_id res chain seq x y z
N MET A 1 -67.96 -77.05 -17.17
CA MET A 1 -66.89 -77.26 -16.18
C MET A 1 -65.83 -76.21 -16.45
N GLN A 2 -65.97 -75.05 -15.83
CA GLN A 2 -65.15 -73.91 -15.93
C GLN A 2 -64.26 -73.86 -14.66
N ILE A 3 -62.94 -73.81 -14.87
CA ILE A 3 -61.97 -73.70 -13.74
C ILE A 3 -61.24 -72.42 -13.89
N ASP A 4 -61.25 -71.65 -12.81
CA ASP A 4 -60.66 -70.35 -12.61
C ASP A 4 -59.12 -70.28 -12.90
N ILE A 5 -58.72 -69.28 -13.71
CA ILE A 5 -57.36 -68.84 -13.83
C ILE A 5 -57.34 -67.32 -13.56
N LEU A 6 -57.45 -66.89 -12.34
CA LEU A 6 -57.36 -65.48 -11.94
C LEU A 6 -56.61 -65.21 -10.62
N GLY A 7 -55.84 -66.23 -10.11
CA GLY A 7 -55.11 -66.05 -8.85
C GLY A 7 -53.66 -65.60 -8.90
N GLY A 8 -53.01 -65.68 -10.07
CA GLY A 8 -51.53 -65.50 -10.19
C GLY A 8 -51.00 -64.08 -10.50
N MET A 9 -51.80 -63.21 -11.06
CA MET A 9 -51.33 -61.88 -11.57
C MET A 9 -51.30 -60.77 -10.52
N GLY A 10 -52.01 -60.93 -9.40
CA GLY A 10 -52.14 -59.91 -8.34
C GLY A 10 -50.98 -59.85 -7.34
N MET A 11 -50.27 -60.97 -7.19
CA MET A 11 -49.13 -61.01 -6.25
C MET A 11 -47.83 -60.50 -6.84
N GLU A 12 -47.51 -60.79 -8.09
CA GLU A 12 -46.26 -60.37 -8.76
C GLU A 12 -46.20 -58.87 -8.97
N THR A 13 -47.31 -58.22 -9.20
CA THR A 13 -47.41 -56.75 -9.34
C THR A 13 -47.24 -56.00 -8.02
N LYS A 14 -47.69 -56.59 -6.88
CA LYS A 14 -47.48 -55.98 -5.55
C LYS A 14 -46.05 -56.14 -5.08
N GLU A 15 -45.40 -57.27 -5.35
CA GLU A 15 -43.99 -57.50 -4.96
C GLU A 15 -43.06 -56.60 -5.77
N LYS A 16 -43.26 -56.40 -7.10
CA LYS A 16 -42.47 -55.48 -7.93
C LYS A 16 -42.68 -54.03 -7.51
N ALA A 17 -43.88 -53.64 -7.08
CA ALA A 17 -44.16 -52.28 -6.60
C ALA A 17 -43.49 -52.02 -5.22
N VAL A 18 -43.45 -53.01 -4.32
CA VAL A 18 -42.77 -52.87 -3.02
C VAL A 18 -41.24 -52.84 -3.19
N GLN A 19 -40.67 -53.67 -4.11
CA GLN A 19 -39.24 -53.61 -4.42
C GLN A 19 -38.84 -52.32 -5.08
N ALA A 20 -39.67 -51.72 -5.97
CA ALA A 20 -39.40 -50.41 -6.59
C ALA A 20 -39.46 -49.28 -5.56
N GLN A 21 -40.41 -49.30 -4.62
CA GLN A 21 -40.48 -48.30 -3.54
C GLN A 21 -39.33 -48.42 -2.53
N THR A 22 -38.91 -49.62 -2.16
CA THR A 22 -37.76 -49.84 -1.27
C THR A 22 -36.42 -49.50 -1.96
N GLY A 23 -36.28 -49.76 -3.26
CA GLY A 23 -35.13 -49.37 -4.06
C GLY A 23 -35.02 -47.86 -4.24
N ALA A 24 -36.15 -47.17 -4.48
CA ALA A 24 -36.20 -45.71 -4.59
C ALA A 24 -35.93 -45.01 -3.23
N ALA A 25 -36.41 -45.60 -2.12
CA ALA A 25 -36.13 -45.08 -0.77
C ALA A 25 -34.67 -45.28 -0.35
N LYS A 26 -34.05 -46.43 -0.70
CA LYS A 26 -32.62 -46.67 -0.48
C LYS A 26 -31.74 -45.79 -1.34
N GLY A 27 -32.07 -45.52 -2.61
CA GLY A 27 -31.37 -44.61 -3.51
C GLY A 27 -31.44 -43.17 -3.02
N LYS A 28 -32.60 -42.69 -2.55
CA LYS A 28 -32.73 -41.36 -1.93
C LYS A 28 -31.92 -41.19 -0.65
N LYS A 29 -31.88 -42.22 0.23
CA LYS A 29 -31.05 -42.20 1.46
C LYS A 29 -29.56 -42.23 1.16
N SER A 30 -29.10 -42.98 0.17
CA SER A 30 -27.71 -43.02 -0.29
C SER A 30 -27.26 -41.70 -0.92
N ARG A 31 -28.09 -41.09 -1.77
CA ARG A 31 -27.84 -39.77 -2.34
C ARG A 31 -27.74 -38.69 -1.28
N LYS A 32 -28.64 -38.66 -0.29
CA LYS A 32 -28.59 -37.71 0.83
C LYS A 32 -27.33 -37.88 1.68
N LYS A 33 -26.86 -39.11 1.93
CA LYS A 33 -25.60 -39.36 2.62
C LYS A 33 -24.38 -38.90 1.79
N GLY A 34 -24.38 -39.13 0.48
CA GLY A 34 -23.33 -38.61 -0.42
C GLY A 34 -23.26 -37.07 -0.43
N TRP A 35 -24.39 -36.38 -0.52
CA TRP A 35 -24.45 -34.93 -0.44
C TRP A 35 -24.01 -34.42 0.94
N ALA A 36 -24.34 -35.08 2.03
CA ALA A 36 -23.87 -34.70 3.36
C ALA A 36 -22.34 -34.78 3.49
N VAL A 37 -21.72 -35.79 2.90
CA VAL A 37 -20.27 -35.93 2.85
C VAL A 37 -19.64 -34.82 2.00
N VAL A 38 -20.19 -34.54 0.81
CA VAL A 38 -19.71 -33.46 -0.06
C VAL A 38 -19.80 -32.12 0.66
N ILE A 39 -20.93 -31.83 1.30
CA ILE A 39 -21.11 -30.57 2.07
C ILE A 39 -20.13 -30.53 3.24
N GLY A 40 -19.92 -31.62 3.94
CA GLY A 40 -18.95 -31.71 5.04
C GLY A 40 -17.51 -31.44 4.58
N VAL A 41 -17.12 -32.00 3.44
CA VAL A 41 -15.80 -31.71 2.84
C VAL A 41 -15.67 -30.25 2.41
N LEU A 42 -16.71 -29.69 1.78
CA LEU A 42 -16.69 -28.26 1.38
C LEU A 42 -16.59 -27.34 2.60
N LEU A 43 -17.34 -27.64 3.68
CA LEU A 43 -17.23 -26.87 4.92
C LEU A 43 -15.85 -27.01 5.56
N ALA A 44 -15.26 -28.18 5.56
CA ALA A 44 -13.89 -28.38 6.06
C ALA A 44 -12.86 -27.57 5.24
N VAL A 45 -12.98 -27.57 3.91
CA VAL A 45 -12.11 -26.78 3.02
C VAL A 45 -12.28 -25.27 3.31
N ILE A 46 -13.51 -24.80 3.49
CA ILE A 46 -13.79 -23.40 3.84
C ILE A 46 -13.15 -23.04 5.19
N VAL A 47 -13.32 -23.89 6.21
CA VAL A 47 -12.71 -23.66 7.54
C VAL A 47 -11.19 -23.60 7.45
N VAL A 48 -10.58 -24.52 6.69
CA VAL A 48 -9.11 -24.51 6.48
C VAL A 48 -8.66 -23.26 5.74
N ALA A 49 -9.40 -22.83 4.71
CA ALA A 49 -9.09 -21.60 3.97
C ALA A 49 -9.19 -20.35 4.86
N ILE A 50 -10.25 -20.26 5.68
CA ILE A 50 -10.41 -19.19 6.67
C ILE A 50 -9.25 -19.19 7.67
N ALA A 51 -8.94 -20.33 8.25
CA ALA A 51 -7.83 -20.46 9.20
C ALA A 51 -6.50 -20.07 8.56
N PHE A 52 -6.27 -20.46 7.30
CA PHE A 52 -5.06 -20.08 6.56
C PHE A 52 -4.97 -18.57 6.34
N ILE A 53 -6.06 -17.92 5.91
CA ILE A 53 -6.10 -16.46 5.73
C ILE A 53 -5.85 -15.76 7.07
N GLU A 54 -6.54 -16.14 8.14
CA GLU A 54 -6.36 -15.55 9.47
C GLU A 54 -4.93 -15.70 9.98
N LEU A 55 -4.37 -16.92 9.93
CA LEU A 55 -3.01 -17.19 10.41
C LEU A 55 -1.94 -16.51 9.55
N SER A 56 -2.13 -16.40 8.23
CA SER A 56 -1.17 -15.76 7.35
C SER A 56 -1.20 -14.23 7.42
N THR A 57 -2.26 -13.64 7.96
CA THR A 57 -2.40 -12.19 8.17
C THR A 57 -2.18 -11.78 9.63
N LEU A 58 -1.86 -12.71 10.52
CA LEU A 58 -1.44 -12.37 11.89
C LEU A 58 -0.15 -11.54 11.84
N PRO A 59 -0.05 -10.54 12.70
CA PRO A 59 1.17 -9.80 12.91
C PRO A 59 2.31 -10.74 13.29
N ARG A 60 3.50 -10.52 12.75
CA ARG A 60 4.71 -11.26 13.11
C ARG A 60 5.77 -10.27 13.54
N LYS A 61 6.35 -10.51 14.69
CA LYS A 61 7.55 -9.85 15.14
C LYS A 61 8.73 -10.56 14.49
N ASP A 62 9.49 -9.87 13.63
CA ASP A 62 10.78 -10.36 13.19
C ASP A 62 11.81 -9.92 14.24
N THR A 63 12.50 -10.90 14.81
CA THR A 63 13.45 -10.66 15.91
C THR A 63 14.89 -10.60 15.42
N ALA A 64 15.15 -10.70 14.11
CA ALA A 64 16.50 -10.80 13.60
C ALA A 64 17.31 -9.52 13.81
N ASP A 65 16.67 -8.33 13.78
CA ASP A 65 17.37 -7.04 13.90
C ASP A 65 16.68 -6.03 14.84
N ASP A 66 15.91 -6.49 15.83
CA ASP A 66 15.06 -5.64 16.68
C ASP A 66 14.01 -4.79 15.90
N VAL A 67 13.97 -4.91 14.60
CA VAL A 67 12.96 -4.29 13.75
C VAL A 67 11.68 -5.10 13.88
N ILE A 68 10.63 -4.48 14.38
CA ILE A 68 9.31 -5.08 14.42
C ILE A 68 8.76 -5.08 13.00
N TYR A 69 9.06 -6.12 12.25
CA TYR A 69 8.50 -6.33 10.93
C TYR A 69 7.07 -6.82 11.07
N ILE A 70 6.16 -5.87 11.08
CA ILE A 70 4.75 -6.16 11.20
C ILE A 70 4.23 -6.33 9.79
N GLY A 71 4.25 -7.56 9.30
CA GLY A 71 3.77 -7.88 7.95
C GLY A 71 2.33 -7.42 7.72
N GLY A 72 2.14 -6.13 7.60
CA GLY A 72 0.90 -5.48 7.22
C GLY A 72 -0.17 -5.36 8.29
N MET A 73 0.09 -5.73 9.54
CA MET A 73 -0.88 -5.54 10.63
C MET A 73 -0.14 -5.18 11.90
N VAL A 74 -0.56 -4.11 12.54
CA VAL A 74 0.01 -3.66 13.81
C VAL A 74 -0.28 -4.69 14.90
N SER A 75 0.73 -5.19 15.54
CA SER A 75 0.62 -6.03 16.73
C SER A 75 1.17 -5.30 17.93
N SER A 76 0.73 -4.10 18.19
CA SER A 76 0.88 -3.63 19.56
C SER A 76 -0.42 -3.97 20.29
N ASP A 77 -0.32 -4.50 21.50
CA ASP A 77 -1.47 -4.68 22.40
C ASP A 77 -2.16 -3.34 22.71
N THR A 78 -1.57 -2.22 22.30
CA THR A 78 -1.98 -0.84 22.52
C THR A 78 -2.70 -0.20 21.32
N VAL A 79 -2.74 -0.84 20.13
CA VAL A 79 -3.49 -0.30 18.99
C VAL A 79 -4.95 -0.71 19.13
N GLU A 80 -5.76 0.22 19.60
CA GLU A 80 -7.20 0.17 19.36
C GLU A 80 -7.44 0.50 17.89
N TYR A 81 -7.95 -0.47 17.16
CA TYR A 81 -8.41 -0.24 15.79
C TYR A 81 -9.51 0.83 15.84
N ALA A 82 -9.33 1.90 15.09
CA ALA A 82 -10.18 3.09 15.17
C ALA A 82 -11.68 2.83 14.91
N ASP A 83 -12.01 1.69 14.30
CA ASP A 83 -13.39 1.25 14.06
C ASP A 83 -13.82 0.05 14.93
N GLY A 84 -13.02 -0.32 15.93
CA GLY A 84 -13.25 -1.51 16.77
C GLY A 84 -13.17 -2.83 15.99
N SER A 85 -12.64 -2.81 14.77
CA SER A 85 -12.78 -3.87 13.76
C SER A 85 -11.73 -4.97 13.86
N GLY A 86 -10.66 -4.75 14.56
CA GLY A 86 -9.44 -5.53 14.44
C GLY A 86 -9.48 -6.99 14.91
N LYS A 87 -10.49 -7.41 15.63
CA LYS A 87 -10.51 -8.72 16.29
C LYS A 87 -11.58 -9.70 15.76
N GLY A 88 -12.27 -9.40 14.68
CA GLY A 88 -13.32 -10.25 14.13
C GLY A 88 -12.82 -11.26 13.09
N LEU A 89 -13.26 -12.51 13.22
CA LEU A 89 -13.03 -13.53 12.21
C LEU A 89 -13.60 -13.08 10.85
N LEU A 90 -12.81 -13.23 9.77
CA LEU A 90 -13.16 -12.80 8.40
C LEU A 90 -13.56 -11.33 8.24
N ARG A 91 -13.16 -10.48 9.15
CA ARG A 91 -13.42 -9.08 9.00
C ARG A 91 -12.53 -8.51 7.88
N ASN A 92 -13.14 -7.73 6.98
CA ASN A 92 -12.47 -7.22 5.78
C ASN A 92 -11.71 -8.31 4.97
N PRO A 93 -12.37 -9.40 4.53
CA PRO A 93 -11.70 -10.54 3.90
C PRO A 93 -10.90 -10.13 2.64
N VAL A 94 -11.37 -9.12 1.92
CA VAL A 94 -10.66 -8.59 0.73
C VAL A 94 -9.33 -7.98 1.15
N VAL A 95 -9.30 -7.17 2.21
CA VAL A 95 -8.05 -6.57 2.73
C VAL A 95 -7.11 -7.67 3.21
N LYS A 96 -7.59 -8.66 3.97
CA LYS A 96 -6.77 -9.78 4.45
C LYS A 96 -6.15 -10.59 3.30
N ILE A 97 -6.93 -10.88 2.26
CA ILE A 97 -6.42 -11.55 1.07
C ILE A 97 -5.33 -10.70 0.39
N MET A 98 -5.55 -9.40 0.26
CA MET A 98 -4.56 -8.50 -0.33
C MET A 98 -3.30 -8.39 0.54
N GLN A 99 -3.42 -8.28 1.86
CA GLN A 99 -2.29 -8.32 2.79
C GLN A 99 -1.50 -9.63 2.65
N MET A 100 -2.18 -10.76 2.51
CA MET A 100 -1.53 -12.05 2.26
C MET A 100 -0.77 -12.07 0.93
N VAL A 101 -1.35 -11.50 -0.13
CA VAL A 101 -0.68 -11.37 -1.44
C VAL A 101 0.56 -10.49 -1.33
N TRP A 102 0.45 -9.32 -0.72
CA TRP A 102 1.58 -8.42 -0.53
C TRP A 102 2.68 -9.05 0.33
N ARG A 103 2.32 -9.73 1.42
CA ARG A 103 3.29 -10.47 2.26
C ARG A 103 4.03 -11.55 1.47
N TYR A 104 3.34 -12.23 0.56
CA TYR A 104 3.98 -13.22 -0.31
C TYR A 104 4.95 -12.55 -1.30
N CYS A 105 4.56 -11.45 -1.92
CA CYS A 105 5.43 -10.68 -2.81
C CYS A 105 6.65 -10.12 -2.07
N ASP A 106 6.41 -9.51 -0.91
CA ASP A 106 7.45 -8.95 -0.05
C ASP A 106 8.44 -10.02 0.46
N GLY A 107 7.98 -11.24 0.75
CA GLY A 107 8.87 -12.34 1.16
C GLY A 107 9.97 -12.65 0.13
N GLY A 108 9.69 -12.47 -1.16
CA GLY A 108 10.69 -12.58 -2.23
C GLY A 108 11.64 -11.38 -2.28
N ASP A 109 11.15 -10.20 -1.99
CA ASP A 109 11.95 -8.97 -1.98
C ASP A 109 12.81 -8.87 -0.71
N LYS A 110 12.31 -9.32 0.44
CA LYS A 110 13.12 -9.45 1.67
C LYS A 110 14.35 -10.33 1.49
N ALA A 111 14.19 -11.48 0.82
CA ALA A 111 15.33 -12.35 0.55
C ALA A 111 16.39 -11.66 -0.33
N LYS A 112 15.97 -10.79 -1.25
CA LYS A 112 16.87 -9.97 -2.06
C LYS A 112 17.47 -8.82 -1.23
N HIS A 113 16.69 -8.17 -0.38
CA HIS A 113 17.16 -7.12 0.52
C HIS A 113 18.21 -7.66 1.51
N ALA A 114 17.95 -8.80 2.13
CA ALA A 114 18.90 -9.45 3.04
C ALA A 114 20.25 -9.81 2.38
N ALA A 115 20.28 -9.96 1.04
CA ALA A 115 21.49 -10.18 0.28
C ALA A 115 22.21 -8.89 -0.13
N GLN A 116 21.59 -7.71 0.10
CA GLN A 116 22.17 -6.40 -0.19
C GLN A 116 22.90 -5.88 1.04
N ASN A 117 24.01 -5.20 0.81
CA ASN A 117 24.74 -4.48 1.87
C ASN A 117 24.39 -2.98 1.74
N PRO A 118 23.44 -2.47 2.51
CA PRO A 118 23.16 -1.04 2.50
C PRO A 118 24.39 -0.26 2.99
N PRO A 119 24.57 0.99 2.55
CA PRO A 119 25.63 1.84 3.04
C PRO A 119 25.46 2.12 4.53
N THR A 120 26.57 2.36 5.23
CA THR A 120 26.54 2.81 6.62
C THR A 120 26.11 4.27 6.67
N VAL A 121 25.00 4.52 7.31
CA VAL A 121 24.44 5.86 7.53
C VAL A 121 24.21 6.09 9.03
N THR A 122 24.04 7.33 9.44
CA THR A 122 23.55 7.64 10.79
C THR A 122 22.04 7.55 10.79
N GLU A 123 21.48 6.87 11.78
CA GLU A 123 20.05 6.65 11.92
C GLU A 123 19.55 7.09 13.29
N VAL A 124 18.39 7.72 13.30
CA VAL A 124 17.62 8.01 14.53
C VAL A 124 16.22 7.46 14.30
N ASN A 125 15.92 6.36 14.96
CA ASN A 125 14.74 5.55 14.66
C ASN A 125 13.58 5.82 15.63
N ASP A 126 12.36 5.53 15.18
CA ASP A 126 11.11 5.50 15.97
C ASP A 126 10.76 6.82 16.66
N LEU A 127 11.05 7.94 16.01
CA LEU A 127 10.68 9.26 16.50
C LEU A 127 9.17 9.47 16.38
N ALA A 128 8.47 9.60 17.50
CA ALA A 128 7.03 9.82 17.51
C ALA A 128 6.69 11.22 16.98
N TYR A 129 5.92 11.29 15.90
CA TYR A 129 5.34 12.55 15.43
C TYR A 129 3.94 12.81 16.01
N ILE A 130 3.36 11.79 16.66
CA ILE A 130 2.23 11.89 17.59
C ILE A 130 2.56 11.03 18.81
N GLU A 131 2.50 11.61 19.99
CA GLU A 131 2.83 10.99 21.28
C GLU A 131 1.66 10.16 21.84
N ASP A 132 1.17 9.17 21.07
CA ASP A 132 0.04 8.31 21.46
C ASP A 132 0.43 6.83 21.64
N GLY A 133 1.72 6.50 21.49
CA GLY A 133 2.24 5.13 21.59
C GLY A 133 1.96 4.25 20.36
N ASN A 134 1.36 4.81 19.30
CA ASN A 134 1.13 4.08 18.07
C ASN A 134 2.41 4.03 17.22
N LEU A 135 2.92 2.83 16.94
CA LEU A 135 4.13 2.63 16.14
C LEU A 135 4.01 3.19 14.70
N TYR A 136 2.81 3.29 14.17
CA TYR A 136 2.57 3.92 12.87
C TYR A 136 2.54 5.46 12.93
N HIS A 137 2.66 6.05 14.11
CA HIS A 137 2.86 7.49 14.30
C HIS A 137 4.32 7.83 14.58
N THR A 138 5.24 7.06 13.98
CA THR A 138 6.69 7.27 14.11
C THR A 138 7.34 7.49 12.73
N LEU A 139 8.54 8.03 12.76
CA LEU A 139 9.40 8.19 11.58
C LEU A 139 10.86 7.92 11.95
N ASP A 140 11.69 7.66 10.95
CA ASP A 140 13.14 7.57 11.09
C ASP A 140 13.82 8.72 10.38
N VAL A 141 15.00 9.11 10.85
CA VAL A 141 15.85 10.10 10.21
C VAL A 141 17.18 9.45 9.86
N LEU A 142 17.54 9.47 8.57
CA LEU A 142 18.79 8.92 8.05
C LEU A 142 19.61 10.04 7.41
N TYR A 143 20.93 10.03 7.60
CA TYR A 143 21.85 10.96 6.95
C TYR A 143 23.26 10.36 6.87
N PRO A 144 24.18 10.91 6.01
CA PRO A 144 25.51 10.34 5.84
C PRO A 144 26.26 10.21 7.16
N ALA A 145 26.91 9.07 7.39
CA ALA A 145 27.62 8.80 8.65
C ALA A 145 28.80 9.75 8.93
N ASP A 146 29.40 10.32 7.87
CA ASP A 146 30.54 11.25 7.93
C ASP A 146 30.11 12.74 7.94
N THR A 147 28.83 13.01 8.19
CA THR A 147 28.27 14.38 8.20
C THR A 147 28.97 15.24 9.24
N GLN A 148 29.60 16.33 8.80
CA GLN A 148 30.33 17.23 9.68
C GLN A 148 29.40 18.10 10.53
N PRO A 149 29.79 18.44 11.77
CA PRO A 149 29.02 19.37 12.61
C PRO A 149 28.73 20.68 11.88
N GLY A 150 27.46 21.11 11.90
CA GLY A 150 27.02 22.33 11.26
C GLY A 150 26.69 22.20 9.76
N ALA A 151 26.85 21.02 9.16
CA ALA A 151 26.40 20.76 7.80
C ALA A 151 24.90 21.02 7.64
N LYS A 152 24.48 21.43 6.45
CA LYS A 152 23.10 21.68 6.08
C LYS A 152 22.82 20.99 4.75
N LEU A 153 22.35 19.74 4.82
CA LEU A 153 22.06 18.90 3.67
C LEU A 153 20.60 19.06 3.24
N PRO A 154 20.28 18.99 1.95
CA PRO A 154 18.90 19.01 1.49
C PRO A 154 18.13 17.81 2.02
N ALA A 155 16.82 17.98 2.20
CA ALA A 155 15.93 16.98 2.80
C ALA A 155 15.15 16.19 1.76
N ILE A 156 14.92 14.93 2.07
CA ILE A 156 13.95 14.06 1.36
C ILE A 156 12.99 13.49 2.40
N ILE A 157 11.69 13.55 2.13
CA ILE A 157 10.66 12.92 2.97
C ILE A 157 10.07 11.78 2.17
N ASP A 158 10.20 10.54 2.68
CA ASP A 158 9.73 9.35 2.01
C ASP A 158 8.43 8.82 2.62
N ILE A 159 7.48 8.44 1.77
CA ILE A 159 6.21 7.83 2.12
C ILE A 159 6.13 6.46 1.46
N HIS A 160 6.21 5.40 2.27
CA HIS A 160 6.25 4.03 1.75
C HIS A 160 4.97 3.60 1.03
N GLY A 161 5.10 2.64 0.11
CA GLY A 161 4.00 1.95 -0.55
C GLY A 161 3.31 0.90 0.31
N GLY A 162 2.76 -0.14 -0.33
CA GLY A 162 2.09 -1.26 0.36
C GLY A 162 0.57 -1.28 0.20
N GLY A 163 0.03 -0.65 -0.86
CA GLY A 163 -1.39 -0.68 -1.19
C GLY A 163 -2.30 -0.13 -0.09
N TRP A 164 -1.83 0.83 0.68
CA TRP A 164 -2.49 1.47 1.85
C TRP A 164 -2.73 0.55 3.04
N MET A 165 -2.55 -0.75 2.91
CA MET A 165 -2.96 -1.77 3.89
C MET A 165 -1.85 -2.70 4.35
N TYR A 166 -0.64 -2.48 3.90
CA TYR A 166 0.51 -3.33 4.15
C TYR A 166 1.79 -2.51 4.32
N ALA A 167 2.78 -3.10 4.96
CA ALA A 167 4.11 -2.55 5.20
C ALA A 167 4.18 -1.47 6.30
N GLU A 168 5.38 -0.97 6.47
CA GLU A 168 5.76 0.12 7.35
C GLU A 168 7.07 0.74 6.81
N LYS A 169 7.58 1.80 7.45
CA LYS A 169 8.78 2.54 7.02
C LYS A 169 10.01 1.66 6.70
N GLY A 170 10.17 0.51 7.37
CA GLY A 170 11.24 -0.44 7.11
C GLY A 170 11.22 -1.04 5.70
N LEU A 171 10.07 -1.06 4.99
CA LEU A 171 10.01 -1.49 3.59
C LEU A 171 10.94 -0.65 2.71
N ASN A 172 11.00 0.65 2.95
CA ASN A 172 11.79 1.60 2.17
C ASN A 172 13.16 1.91 2.80
N HIS A 173 13.56 1.23 3.90
CA HIS A 173 14.80 1.52 4.62
C HIS A 173 16.04 1.52 3.71
N HIS A 174 16.21 0.50 2.87
CA HIS A 174 17.36 0.41 1.95
C HIS A 174 17.39 1.54 0.91
N TYR A 175 16.22 1.92 0.43
CA TYR A 175 16.05 3.08 -0.45
C TYR A 175 16.41 4.38 0.26
N CYS A 176 15.93 4.57 1.48
CA CYS A 176 16.24 5.74 2.30
C CYS A 176 17.73 5.80 2.64
N ALA A 177 18.38 4.67 2.95
CA ALA A 177 19.82 4.59 3.16
C ALA A 177 20.60 4.94 1.89
N ALA A 178 20.14 4.49 0.72
CA ALA A 178 20.75 4.84 -0.56
C ALA A 178 20.68 6.34 -0.88
N LEU A 179 19.57 7.00 -0.49
CA LEU A 179 19.40 8.45 -0.61
C LEU A 179 20.30 9.20 0.39
N ALA A 180 20.34 8.72 1.64
CA ALA A 180 21.17 9.32 2.69
C ALA A 180 22.68 9.26 2.34
N ASP A 181 23.16 8.12 1.86
CA ASP A 181 24.55 7.95 1.41
C ASP A 181 24.96 8.94 0.31
N ARG A 182 23.99 9.42 -0.47
CA ARG A 182 24.20 10.43 -1.52
C ARG A 182 24.15 11.88 -1.03
N GLY A 183 24.17 12.11 0.28
CA GLY A 183 24.28 13.44 0.87
C GLY A 183 22.97 14.12 1.22
N TYR A 184 21.91 13.37 1.49
CA TYR A 184 20.61 13.90 1.89
C TYR A 184 20.25 13.53 3.33
N VAL A 185 19.47 14.36 3.99
CA VAL A 185 18.75 13.96 5.20
C VAL A 185 17.43 13.39 4.78
N VAL A 186 17.17 12.14 5.13
CA VAL A 186 15.96 11.41 4.74
C VAL A 186 15.06 11.20 5.95
N PHE A 187 13.82 11.67 5.88
CA PHE A 187 12.76 11.38 6.85
C PHE A 187 11.87 10.29 6.26
N ASN A 188 11.96 9.09 6.82
CA ASN A 188 11.20 7.91 6.40
C ASN A 188 10.00 7.76 7.32
N ILE A 189 8.78 8.08 6.84
CA ILE A 189 7.61 8.20 7.69
C ILE A 189 6.71 6.95 7.63
N ASN A 190 6.14 6.60 8.78
CA ASN A 190 5.02 5.69 8.89
C ASN A 190 3.68 6.44 8.80
N TYR A 191 2.63 5.71 8.47
CA TYR A 191 1.23 6.12 8.57
C TYR A 191 0.37 4.89 8.87
N ARG A 192 -0.75 5.05 9.56
CA ARG A 192 -1.65 3.94 9.91
C ARG A 192 -2.24 3.29 8.66
N LEU A 193 -2.57 2.02 8.75
CA LEU A 193 -2.97 1.21 7.60
C LEU A 193 -4.48 0.98 7.52
N VAL A 194 -5.00 0.79 6.31
CA VAL A 194 -6.32 0.24 6.05
C VAL A 194 -6.33 -1.22 6.52
N PRO A 195 -7.38 -1.74 7.19
CA PRO A 195 -8.69 -1.13 7.43
C PRO A 195 -8.82 -0.41 8.78
N ASP A 196 -7.76 -0.26 9.54
CA ASP A 196 -7.79 0.37 10.87
C ASP A 196 -8.17 1.85 10.74
N VAL A 197 -7.71 2.45 9.64
CA VAL A 197 -8.05 3.81 9.23
C VAL A 197 -8.44 3.85 7.76
N THR A 198 -9.02 4.94 7.32
CA THR A 198 -9.27 5.24 5.91
C THR A 198 -8.08 5.98 5.29
N VAL A 199 -8.01 6.03 3.95
CA VAL A 199 -7.01 6.85 3.22
C VAL A 199 -7.06 8.33 3.66
N ASN A 200 -8.25 8.82 3.99
CA ASN A 200 -8.40 10.17 4.55
C ASN A 200 -7.60 10.37 5.84
N GLN A 201 -7.65 9.38 6.74
CA GLN A 201 -6.90 9.40 7.99
C GLN A 201 -5.40 9.18 7.76
N GLN A 202 -5.02 8.42 6.72
CA GLN A 202 -3.61 8.32 6.31
C GLN A 202 -3.07 9.68 5.84
N LEU A 203 -3.85 10.45 5.06
CA LEU A 203 -3.49 11.82 4.68
C LEU A 203 -3.37 12.75 5.89
N GLN A 204 -4.19 12.55 6.94
CA GLN A 204 -4.06 13.28 8.21
C GLN A 204 -2.76 12.91 8.94
N ASP A 205 -2.39 11.62 8.95
CA ASP A 205 -1.14 11.16 9.56
C ASP A 205 0.07 11.75 8.83
N VAL A 206 0.09 11.68 7.49
CA VAL A 206 1.14 12.30 6.67
C VAL A 206 1.24 13.80 6.93
N ALA A 207 0.13 14.53 6.96
CA ALA A 207 0.14 15.97 7.23
C ALA A 207 0.72 16.31 8.60
N ARG A 208 0.47 15.47 9.62
CA ARG A 208 1.04 15.63 10.98
C ARG A 208 2.54 15.31 10.99
N ALA A 209 2.97 14.25 10.30
CA ALA A 209 4.39 13.93 10.15
C ALA A 209 5.15 15.08 9.45
N LEU A 210 4.60 15.63 8.35
CA LEU A 210 5.17 16.78 7.66
C LEU A 210 5.28 18.01 8.58
N ARG A 211 4.26 18.28 9.42
CA ARG A 211 4.30 19.36 10.41
C ARG A 211 5.39 19.12 11.46
N TRP A 212 5.49 17.90 11.96
CA TRP A 212 6.54 17.52 12.90
C TRP A 212 7.94 17.74 12.30
N ILE A 213 8.15 17.32 11.07
CA ILE A 213 9.41 17.50 10.33
C ILE A 213 9.75 18.99 10.17
N ARG A 214 8.77 19.84 9.86
CA ARG A 214 8.97 21.29 9.81
C ARG A 214 9.46 21.84 11.17
N ASP A 215 8.87 21.37 12.26
CA ASP A 215 9.17 21.88 13.60
C ASP A 215 10.49 21.35 14.16
N HIS A 216 10.90 20.14 13.79
CA HIS A 216 12.04 19.43 14.37
C HIS A 216 13.19 19.19 13.40
N GLY A 217 12.98 19.30 12.09
CA GLY A 217 13.98 18.96 11.07
C GLY A 217 15.30 19.73 11.22
N SER A 218 15.26 20.96 11.73
CA SER A 218 16.46 21.78 11.99
C SER A 218 17.36 21.24 13.12
N GLN A 219 16.89 20.28 13.91
CA GLN A 219 17.69 19.58 14.93
C GLN A 219 18.68 18.59 14.31
N TYR A 220 18.45 18.21 13.07
CA TYR A 220 19.30 17.36 12.24
C TYR A 220 20.15 18.21 11.29
N PRO A 221 21.16 17.65 10.59
CA PRO A 221 21.99 18.40 9.63
C PRO A 221 21.21 18.75 8.36
N CYS A 222 20.02 19.31 8.48
CA CYS A 222 19.01 19.47 7.44
C CYS A 222 18.87 20.94 6.98
N ASP A 223 18.85 21.19 5.66
CA ASP A 223 18.41 22.44 5.08
C ASP A 223 16.91 22.39 4.77
N MET A 224 16.10 22.86 5.69
CA MET A 224 14.64 22.90 5.57
C MET A 224 14.10 23.82 4.47
N ARG A 225 14.95 24.53 3.74
CA ARG A 225 14.55 25.33 2.55
C ARG A 225 14.47 24.46 1.30
N ASN A 226 15.19 23.35 1.29
CA ASN A 226 15.28 22.42 0.16
C ASN A 226 14.71 21.06 0.57
N ILE A 227 13.45 20.82 0.20
CA ILE A 227 12.71 19.62 0.58
C ILE A 227 12.13 18.95 -0.67
N MET A 228 12.44 17.69 -0.88
CA MET A 228 11.75 16.82 -1.83
C MET A 228 10.81 15.87 -1.07
N LEU A 229 9.55 15.83 -1.48
CA LEU A 229 8.62 14.80 -1.03
C LEU A 229 8.65 13.64 -2.03
N THR A 230 8.79 12.41 -1.55
CA THR A 230 8.75 11.22 -2.39
C THR A 230 7.81 10.17 -1.84
N GLY A 231 7.38 9.28 -2.70
CA GLY A 231 6.61 8.10 -2.32
C GLY A 231 6.42 7.16 -3.49
N ASP A 232 6.20 5.91 -3.17
CA ASP A 232 6.02 4.85 -4.15
C ASP A 232 4.62 4.23 -4.05
N SER A 233 4.05 3.82 -5.17
CA SER A 233 2.75 3.13 -5.23
C SER A 233 1.64 3.88 -4.46
N ALA A 234 1.11 3.30 -3.39
CA ALA A 234 0.16 3.94 -2.47
C ALA A 234 0.76 5.18 -1.78
N GLY A 235 2.03 5.11 -1.36
CA GLY A 235 2.76 6.25 -0.82
C GLY A 235 2.93 7.37 -1.85
N GLY A 236 3.10 7.02 -3.13
CA GLY A 236 3.10 7.97 -4.24
C GLY A 236 1.78 8.72 -4.38
N GLN A 237 0.63 8.07 -4.16
CA GLN A 237 -0.65 8.75 -4.06
C GLN A 237 -0.68 9.70 -2.87
N LEU A 238 -0.31 9.21 -1.68
CA LEU A 238 -0.32 10.04 -0.47
C LEU A 238 0.59 11.26 -0.62
N ALA A 239 1.77 11.11 -1.26
CA ALA A 239 2.67 12.21 -1.56
C ALA A 239 2.04 13.23 -2.52
N ALA A 240 1.47 12.78 -3.64
CA ALA A 240 0.82 13.64 -4.62
C ALA A 240 -0.36 14.41 -4.03
N TYR A 241 -1.21 13.73 -3.25
CA TYR A 241 -2.34 14.35 -2.55
C TYR A 241 -1.87 15.36 -1.51
N SER A 242 -0.85 15.01 -0.71
CA SER A 242 -0.29 15.91 0.30
C SER A 242 0.26 17.19 -0.32
N ALA A 243 0.93 17.12 -1.48
CA ALA A 243 1.43 18.28 -2.19
C ALA A 243 0.29 19.25 -2.62
N VAL A 244 -0.88 18.73 -3.03
CA VAL A 244 -2.06 19.55 -3.34
C VAL A 244 -2.72 20.09 -2.07
N LEU A 245 -2.90 19.24 -1.04
CA LEU A 245 -3.51 19.63 0.24
C LEU A 245 -2.73 20.76 0.93
N MET A 246 -1.40 20.74 0.85
CA MET A 246 -0.55 21.81 1.40
C MET A 246 -0.87 23.19 0.79
N GLN A 247 -1.38 23.23 -0.44
CA GLN A 247 -1.66 24.49 -1.15
C GLN A 247 -3.11 24.95 -1.05
N SER A 248 -4.03 24.09 -0.58
CA SER A 248 -5.46 24.37 -0.57
C SER A 248 -6.07 24.28 0.83
N ALA A 249 -6.35 25.45 1.43
CA ALA A 249 -7.09 25.51 2.69
C ALA A 249 -8.48 24.87 2.60
N GLN A 250 -9.13 24.97 1.44
CA GLN A 250 -10.43 24.34 1.20
C GLN A 250 -10.33 22.81 1.27
N LEU A 251 -9.35 22.22 0.57
CA LEU A 251 -9.17 20.77 0.61
C LEU A 251 -8.71 20.31 1.99
N ARG A 252 -7.80 21.02 2.65
CA ARG A 252 -7.43 20.70 4.04
C ARG A 252 -8.64 20.63 4.97
N LYS A 253 -9.57 21.57 4.83
CA LYS A 253 -10.83 21.54 5.58
C LYS A 253 -11.70 20.33 5.20
N THR A 254 -11.78 19.99 3.91
CA THR A 254 -12.58 18.85 3.41
C THR A 254 -12.01 17.51 3.90
N PHE A 255 -10.68 17.37 3.89
CA PHE A 255 -9.98 16.17 4.33
C PHE A 255 -9.64 16.17 5.83
N ASP A 256 -9.99 17.22 6.54
CA ASP A 256 -9.68 17.42 7.95
C ASP A 256 -8.19 17.26 8.28
N THR A 257 -7.33 17.79 7.38
CA THR A 257 -5.88 17.74 7.54
C THR A 257 -5.34 19.04 8.12
N VAL A 258 -4.28 18.94 8.92
CA VAL A 258 -3.52 20.09 9.38
C VAL A 258 -2.75 20.74 8.22
N ASP A 259 -2.43 22.02 8.35
CA ASP A 259 -1.50 22.69 7.44
C ASP A 259 -0.06 22.39 7.88
N PRO A 260 0.76 21.69 7.11
CA PRO A 260 2.16 21.48 7.46
C PRO A 260 2.98 22.78 7.48
N GLN A 261 2.54 23.83 6.77
CA GLN A 261 3.26 25.11 6.60
C GLN A 261 4.71 24.88 6.11
N MET A 262 4.84 24.07 5.09
CA MET A 262 6.09 23.67 4.48
C MET A 262 6.02 23.92 2.98
N GLU A 263 7.14 24.26 2.37
CA GLU A 263 7.27 24.40 0.91
C GLU A 263 8.12 23.27 0.34
N LEU A 264 7.62 22.65 -0.71
CA LEU A 264 8.36 21.62 -1.42
C LEU A 264 9.18 22.23 -2.56
N THR A 265 10.40 21.76 -2.73
CA THR A 265 11.28 22.11 -3.85
C THR A 265 11.07 21.18 -5.03
N ALA A 266 10.75 19.90 -4.77
CA ALA A 266 10.44 18.90 -5.79
C ALA A 266 9.48 17.84 -5.24
N LEU A 267 8.84 17.12 -6.17
CA LEU A 267 8.05 15.92 -5.92
C LEU A 267 8.60 14.77 -6.76
N LEU A 268 8.86 13.63 -6.14
CA LEU A 268 9.28 12.41 -6.80
C LEU A 268 8.25 11.31 -6.58
N LEU A 269 7.70 10.74 -7.64
CA LEU A 269 6.65 9.75 -7.57
C LEU A 269 7.08 8.47 -8.31
N THR A 270 7.24 7.38 -7.57
CA THR A 270 7.62 6.09 -8.14
C THR A 270 6.39 5.20 -8.30
N SER A 271 6.01 4.92 -9.55
CA SER A 271 4.85 4.05 -9.86
C SER A 271 3.59 4.40 -9.05
N PRO A 272 3.18 5.68 -8.96
CA PRO A 272 2.08 6.10 -8.11
C PRO A 272 0.74 5.54 -8.58
N VAL A 273 -0.15 5.19 -7.63
CA VAL A 273 -1.53 4.80 -7.91
C VAL A 273 -2.46 5.96 -7.57
N ALA A 274 -2.69 6.86 -8.52
CA ALA A 274 -3.36 8.14 -8.28
C ALA A 274 -4.85 8.18 -8.71
N PHE A 275 -5.35 7.15 -9.38
CA PHE A 275 -6.72 7.08 -9.92
C PHE A 275 -7.44 5.84 -9.40
N MET A 276 -8.31 6.05 -8.42
CA MET A 276 -8.98 4.99 -7.67
C MET A 276 -10.29 4.52 -8.32
N ARG A 277 -10.88 5.36 -9.20
CA ARG A 277 -12.15 5.06 -9.87
C ARG A 277 -11.98 4.33 -11.19
N ASP A 278 -10.78 4.10 -11.66
CA ASP A 278 -10.51 3.41 -12.94
C ASP A 278 -11.00 1.95 -12.97
N GLY A 279 -11.54 1.45 -11.87
CA GLY A 279 -12.07 0.09 -11.76
C GLY A 279 -10.96 -0.95 -11.52
N GLY A 280 -11.18 -2.18 -12.00
CA GLY A 280 -10.21 -3.26 -11.83
C GLY A 280 -10.03 -3.69 -10.37
N LEU A 281 -8.79 -4.05 -10.01
CA LEU A 281 -8.45 -4.56 -8.68
C LEU A 281 -8.79 -3.56 -7.57
N PHE A 282 -8.58 -2.25 -7.81
CA PHE A 282 -8.81 -1.21 -6.81
C PHE A 282 -10.28 -1.04 -6.41
N SER A 283 -11.22 -1.36 -7.30
CA SER A 283 -12.64 -1.29 -6.97
C SER A 283 -13.07 -2.28 -5.87
N LEU A 284 -12.32 -3.35 -5.68
CA LEU A 284 -12.62 -4.39 -4.68
C LEU A 284 -12.44 -3.89 -3.24
N TYR A 285 -11.55 -2.94 -3.01
CA TYR A 285 -11.26 -2.43 -1.68
C TYR A 285 -11.51 -0.93 -1.49
N THR A 286 -12.24 -0.30 -2.42
CA THR A 286 -12.67 1.10 -2.27
C THR A 286 -13.39 1.35 -0.93
N LYS A 287 -14.30 0.45 -0.53
CA LYS A 287 -15.01 0.58 0.75
C LYS A 287 -14.10 0.48 1.98
N PRO A 288 -13.20 -0.51 2.10
CA PRO A 288 -12.22 -0.53 3.17
C PRO A 288 -11.35 0.73 3.22
N MET A 289 -10.95 1.25 2.06
CA MET A 289 -10.05 2.39 1.95
C MET A 289 -10.72 3.74 2.30
N TRP A 290 -11.94 3.96 1.86
CA TRP A 290 -12.62 5.25 1.97
C TRP A 290 -13.77 5.25 2.98
N GLY A 291 -14.13 4.08 3.53
CA GLY A 291 -15.27 3.84 4.42
C GLY A 291 -16.49 3.33 3.67
N THR A 292 -17.38 2.64 4.38
CA THR A 292 -18.61 2.06 3.81
C THR A 292 -19.59 3.12 3.29
N ASP A 293 -19.53 4.31 3.86
CA ASP A 293 -20.33 5.50 3.56
C ASP A 293 -19.59 6.52 2.66
N TYR A 294 -18.52 6.10 2.00
CA TYR A 294 -17.60 7.00 1.29
C TYR A 294 -18.30 7.90 0.25
N LYS A 295 -19.41 7.43 -0.35
CA LYS A 295 -20.16 8.21 -1.35
C LYS A 295 -20.89 9.41 -0.76
N ASP A 296 -21.18 9.36 0.55
CA ASP A 296 -21.87 10.41 1.28
C ASP A 296 -20.89 11.41 1.93
N LYS A 297 -19.59 11.15 1.85
CA LYS A 297 -18.53 12.01 2.41
C LYS A 297 -18.20 13.17 1.49
N ALA A 298 -17.84 14.30 2.07
CA ALA A 298 -17.36 15.48 1.34
C ALA A 298 -16.11 15.23 0.52
N THR A 299 -15.33 14.17 0.85
CA THR A 299 -14.13 13.75 0.13
C THR A 299 -14.42 12.89 -1.10
N TYR A 300 -15.65 12.40 -1.28
CA TYR A 300 -16.00 11.54 -2.42
C TYR A 300 -15.68 12.12 -3.80
N PRO A 301 -15.94 13.42 -4.08
CA PRO A 301 -15.59 14.01 -5.37
C PRO A 301 -14.10 14.00 -5.68
N TYR A 302 -13.23 13.84 -4.67
CA TYR A 302 -11.78 14.02 -4.75
C TYR A 302 -10.98 12.71 -4.64
N MET A 303 -11.56 11.60 -5.06
CA MET A 303 -10.91 10.28 -4.96
C MET A 303 -9.87 10.03 -6.04
N ASP A 304 -9.86 10.78 -7.14
CA ASP A 304 -8.89 10.71 -8.22
C ASP A 304 -8.10 12.02 -8.33
N PHE A 305 -6.85 11.92 -8.72
CA PHE A 305 -5.93 13.06 -8.71
C PHE A 305 -6.36 14.20 -9.66
N ASP A 306 -6.95 13.87 -10.80
CA ASP A 306 -7.49 14.84 -11.75
C ASP A 306 -8.64 15.70 -11.20
N GLN A 307 -9.20 15.32 -10.05
CA GLN A 307 -10.28 16.03 -9.37
C GLN A 307 -9.80 16.99 -8.28
N ILE A 308 -8.54 16.87 -7.88
CA ILE A 308 -7.96 17.73 -6.84
C ILE A 308 -6.92 18.70 -7.35
N ILE A 309 -6.32 18.43 -8.51
CA ILE A 309 -5.19 19.24 -9.01
C ILE A 309 -5.58 20.69 -9.28
N ASP A 310 -6.82 20.98 -9.66
CA ASP A 310 -7.34 22.35 -9.86
C ASP A 310 -7.29 23.22 -8.59
N TYR A 311 -7.16 22.60 -7.42
CA TYR A 311 -7.06 23.29 -6.14
C TYR A 311 -5.61 23.64 -5.77
N ALA A 312 -4.63 23.15 -6.50
CA ALA A 312 -3.24 23.53 -6.32
C ALA A 312 -2.93 24.82 -7.09
N ARG A 313 -2.27 25.78 -6.42
CA ARG A 313 -1.86 27.04 -7.05
C ARG A 313 -0.60 26.85 -7.90
N ALA A 314 0.36 26.09 -7.39
CA ALA A 314 1.61 25.76 -8.05
C ALA A 314 2.20 24.51 -7.42
N LEU A 315 2.07 23.38 -8.08
CA LEU A 315 2.78 22.17 -7.63
C LEU A 315 4.29 22.33 -7.90
N PRO A 316 5.15 21.75 -7.05
CA PRO A 316 6.59 21.77 -7.30
C PRO A 316 6.92 20.99 -8.58
N PRO A 317 8.09 21.23 -9.18
CA PRO A 317 8.61 20.39 -10.24
C PRO A 317 8.52 18.92 -9.84
N THR A 318 7.97 18.09 -10.73
CA THR A 318 7.62 16.70 -10.42
C THR A 318 8.33 15.72 -11.34
N TYR A 319 9.01 14.73 -10.77
CA TYR A 319 9.64 13.63 -11.49
C TYR A 319 8.89 12.32 -11.25
N LEU A 320 8.60 11.59 -12.32
CA LEU A 320 7.89 10.32 -12.24
C LEU A 320 8.78 9.18 -12.75
N ILE A 321 8.77 8.08 -12.00
CA ILE A 321 9.48 6.84 -12.37
C ILE A 321 8.44 5.73 -12.55
N THR A 322 8.57 4.99 -13.63
CA THR A 322 7.84 3.73 -13.87
C THR A 322 8.67 2.81 -14.75
N SER A 323 8.16 1.64 -15.07
CA SER A 323 8.78 0.72 -16.02
C SER A 323 7.75 0.05 -16.91
N SER A 324 8.16 -0.37 -18.10
CA SER A 324 7.31 -1.15 -19.00
C SER A 324 6.94 -2.54 -18.45
N GLY A 325 7.61 -3.00 -17.38
CA GLY A 325 7.30 -4.23 -16.67
C GLY A 325 6.32 -4.05 -15.51
N ASP A 326 6.01 -2.81 -15.14
CA ASP A 326 5.04 -2.49 -14.10
C ASP A 326 3.61 -2.62 -14.62
N THR A 327 3.03 -3.80 -14.46
CA THR A 327 1.65 -4.09 -14.88
C THR A 327 0.59 -3.47 -13.97
N LEU A 328 0.99 -2.99 -12.78
CA LEU A 328 0.08 -2.43 -11.78
C LEU A 328 -0.16 -0.93 -12.00
N ALA A 329 0.90 -0.15 -12.13
CA ALA A 329 0.82 1.30 -12.09
C ALA A 329 1.42 2.04 -13.31
N ASN A 330 2.04 1.37 -14.28
CA ASN A 330 2.63 2.05 -15.44
C ASN A 330 1.63 2.99 -16.12
N LYS A 331 0.44 2.50 -16.47
CA LYS A 331 -0.62 3.31 -17.11
C LYS A 331 -1.09 4.47 -16.24
N GLN A 332 -1.20 4.26 -14.94
CA GLN A 332 -1.59 5.31 -13.99
C GLN A 332 -0.50 6.38 -13.87
N THR A 333 0.78 5.98 -13.88
CA THR A 333 1.90 6.92 -13.86
C THR A 333 1.92 7.78 -15.12
N HIS A 334 1.71 7.21 -16.29
CA HIS A 334 1.59 7.98 -17.54
C HIS A 334 0.40 8.94 -17.52
N ARG A 335 -0.78 8.47 -17.09
CA ARG A 335 -1.95 9.34 -16.94
C ARG A 335 -1.69 10.49 -15.97
N LEU A 336 -1.02 10.23 -14.84
CA LEU A 336 -0.68 11.27 -13.88
C LEU A 336 0.26 12.30 -14.51
N TYR A 337 1.25 11.87 -15.28
CA TYR A 337 2.13 12.76 -16.01
C TYR A 337 1.36 13.67 -16.99
N GLU A 338 0.43 13.11 -17.78
CA GLU A 338 -0.43 13.86 -18.69
C GLU A 338 -1.29 14.90 -17.94
N VAL A 339 -1.87 14.52 -16.81
CA VAL A 339 -2.66 15.42 -15.95
C VAL A 339 -1.80 16.58 -15.42
N LEU A 340 -0.59 16.29 -14.92
CA LEU A 340 0.35 17.32 -14.44
C LEU A 340 0.71 18.30 -15.55
N GLN A 341 1.05 17.80 -16.74
CA GLN A 341 1.39 18.66 -17.89
C GLN A 341 0.21 19.52 -18.34
N ALA A 342 -1.00 18.95 -18.40
CA ALA A 342 -2.21 19.67 -18.78
C ALA A 342 -2.52 20.85 -17.83
N HIS A 343 -2.05 20.77 -16.57
CA HIS A 343 -2.20 21.85 -15.56
C HIS A 343 -0.95 22.74 -15.44
N GLY A 344 -0.02 22.64 -16.39
CA GLY A 344 1.15 23.51 -16.44
C GLY A 344 2.22 23.19 -15.38
N VAL A 345 2.16 22.04 -14.73
CA VAL A 345 3.20 21.61 -13.81
C VAL A 345 4.44 21.20 -14.59
N GLN A 346 5.61 21.70 -14.18
CA GLN A 346 6.88 21.20 -14.72
C GLN A 346 7.04 19.74 -14.30
N ALA A 347 6.79 18.81 -15.22
CA ALA A 347 6.87 17.39 -14.95
C ALA A 347 7.75 16.66 -15.97
N GLU A 348 8.51 15.69 -15.48
CA GLU A 348 9.30 14.76 -16.27
C GLU A 348 8.92 13.32 -15.89
N ILE A 349 8.93 12.41 -16.85
CA ILE A 349 8.71 10.98 -16.62
C ILE A 349 9.85 10.16 -17.24
N LYS A 350 10.32 9.16 -16.50
CA LYS A 350 11.18 8.12 -17.05
C LYS A 350 10.47 6.77 -16.92
N ASP A 351 10.08 6.22 -18.06
CA ASP A 351 9.64 4.84 -18.20
C ASP A 351 10.86 3.96 -18.58
N TYR A 352 11.21 3.04 -17.70
CA TYR A 352 12.36 2.16 -17.87
C TYR A 352 11.96 0.94 -18.71
N ALA A 353 12.43 0.91 -19.94
CA ALA A 353 12.11 -0.17 -20.88
C ALA A 353 12.91 -1.45 -20.57
N LYS A 354 12.29 -2.61 -20.79
CA LYS A 354 12.96 -3.91 -20.69
C LYS A 354 14.26 -3.98 -21.49
N ALA A 355 14.29 -3.36 -22.66
CA ALA A 355 15.46 -3.37 -23.56
C ALA A 355 16.67 -2.63 -22.97
N GLU A 356 16.47 -1.66 -22.07
CA GLU A 356 17.56 -0.89 -21.47
C GLU A 356 18.40 -1.73 -20.49
N TYR A 357 17.78 -2.71 -19.83
CA TYR A 357 18.42 -3.51 -18.79
C TYR A 357 18.38 -5.02 -19.07
N ASN A 358 17.93 -5.43 -20.26
CA ASN A 358 17.76 -6.82 -20.66
C ASN A 358 16.91 -7.66 -19.65
N GLN A 359 16.07 -7.00 -18.87
CA GLN A 359 15.16 -7.62 -17.91
C GLN A 359 13.90 -6.78 -17.73
N SER A 360 12.81 -7.44 -17.32
CA SER A 360 11.58 -6.75 -16.93
C SER A 360 11.74 -6.22 -15.51
N LEU A 361 11.65 -4.91 -15.35
CA LEU A 361 11.71 -4.28 -14.04
C LEU A 361 10.32 -4.31 -13.41
N PRO A 362 10.17 -4.78 -12.15
CA PRO A 362 8.86 -4.89 -11.51
C PRO A 362 8.31 -3.53 -11.06
N HIS A 363 7.09 -3.54 -10.54
CA HIS A 363 6.49 -2.41 -9.83
C HIS A 363 7.45 -1.88 -8.74
N VAL A 364 7.60 -0.57 -8.67
CA VAL A 364 8.47 0.17 -7.72
C VAL A 364 9.92 -0.33 -7.62
N PHE A 365 10.47 -0.82 -8.72
CA PHE A 365 11.79 -1.45 -8.77
C PHE A 365 12.92 -0.60 -8.17
N SER A 366 12.88 0.72 -8.34
CA SER A 366 13.91 1.63 -7.85
C SER A 366 13.91 1.78 -6.33
N VAL A 367 12.79 1.47 -5.68
CA VAL A 367 12.64 1.48 -4.21
C VAL A 367 13.01 0.11 -3.64
N LEU A 368 12.47 -0.97 -4.21
CA LEU A 368 12.72 -2.33 -3.73
C LEU A 368 14.11 -2.89 -4.11
N GLN A 369 14.77 -2.31 -5.10
CA GLN A 369 16.06 -2.76 -5.62
C GLN A 369 17.01 -1.57 -5.82
N PRO A 370 17.26 -0.72 -4.80
CA PRO A 370 17.99 0.54 -4.94
C PRO A 370 19.47 0.36 -5.31
N PHE A 371 20.06 -0.81 -5.03
CA PHE A 371 21.46 -1.13 -5.31
C PHE A 371 21.68 -1.92 -6.59
N GLU A 372 20.61 -2.35 -7.26
CA GLU A 372 20.68 -2.92 -8.60
C GLU A 372 20.96 -1.81 -9.64
N PRO A 373 21.61 -2.13 -10.78
CA PRO A 373 21.99 -1.11 -11.76
C PRO A 373 20.84 -0.20 -12.22
N ALA A 374 19.63 -0.76 -12.40
CA ALA A 374 18.46 0.01 -12.79
C ALA A 374 17.95 0.91 -11.66
N GLY A 375 17.91 0.39 -10.42
CA GLY A 375 17.51 1.13 -9.23
C GLY A 375 18.46 2.29 -8.96
N THR A 376 19.77 2.03 -8.95
CA THR A 376 20.82 3.05 -8.81
C THR A 376 20.67 4.15 -9.87
N ALA A 377 20.53 3.78 -11.15
CA ALA A 377 20.38 4.74 -12.23
C ALA A 377 19.08 5.58 -12.10
N ALA A 378 18.01 4.98 -11.59
CA ALA A 378 16.75 5.68 -11.36
C ALA A 378 16.88 6.71 -10.22
N ILE A 379 17.51 6.32 -9.12
CA ILE A 379 17.80 7.20 -7.99
C ILE A 379 18.69 8.37 -8.45
N ASP A 380 19.78 8.10 -9.14
CA ASP A 380 20.72 9.14 -9.57
C ASP A 380 20.05 10.17 -10.50
N LYS A 381 19.17 9.74 -11.41
CA LYS A 381 18.38 10.65 -12.25
C LYS A 381 17.38 11.47 -11.46
N ALA A 382 16.69 10.88 -10.50
CA ALA A 382 15.75 11.59 -9.64
C ALA A 382 16.47 12.64 -8.79
N LEU A 383 17.64 12.32 -8.25
CA LEU A 383 18.44 13.28 -7.50
C LEU A 383 19.02 14.40 -8.37
N ALA A 384 19.43 14.09 -9.61
CA ALA A 384 19.84 15.13 -10.57
C ALA A 384 18.69 16.10 -10.88
N PHE A 385 17.47 15.59 -11.06
CA PHE A 385 16.28 16.44 -11.21
C PHE A 385 16.05 17.32 -9.97
N TYR A 386 16.17 16.75 -8.78
CA TYR A 386 16.03 17.51 -7.53
C TYR A 386 17.10 18.61 -7.40
N GLN A 387 18.36 18.34 -7.76
CA GLN A 387 19.43 19.32 -7.77
C GLN A 387 19.14 20.48 -8.74
N GLN A 388 18.57 20.19 -9.92
CA GLN A 388 18.15 21.21 -10.87
C GLN A 388 17.02 22.08 -10.28
N ALA A 389 16.03 21.47 -9.62
CA ALA A 389 14.95 22.20 -8.97
C ALA A 389 15.46 23.11 -7.85
N MET A 390 16.42 22.65 -7.02
CA MET A 390 17.07 23.48 -6.00
C MET A 390 17.81 24.67 -6.62
N THR A 391 18.55 24.46 -7.71
CA THR A 391 19.27 25.51 -8.42
C THR A 391 18.30 26.56 -8.99
N ALA A 392 17.21 26.11 -9.61
CA ALA A 392 16.18 27.00 -10.14
C ALA A 392 15.49 27.81 -9.05
N LYS A 393 15.19 27.20 -7.88
CA LYS A 393 14.63 27.90 -6.72
C LYS A 393 15.57 28.93 -6.14
N ALA A 394 16.88 28.66 -6.09
CA ALA A 394 17.87 29.62 -5.58
C ALA A 394 18.10 30.83 -6.50
N ALA A 395 17.69 30.72 -7.77
CA ALA A 395 17.81 31.80 -8.75
C ALA A 395 16.60 32.76 -8.78
N GLN A 396 15.53 32.45 -8.07
CA GLN A 396 14.32 33.25 -7.91
C GLN A 396 14.43 34.18 -6.71
#